data_9c3661740d08ee62329e7ed84b591439
#
_entry.id   9c3661740d08ee62329e7ed84b591439
#
_cell.length_a   1.000
_cell.length_b   1.000
_cell.length_c   1.000
_cell.angle_alpha   90.00
_cell.angle_beta   90.00
_cell.angle_gamma   90.00
#
_symmetry.space_group_name_H-M   'P 1'
#
loop_
_entity.id
_entity.type
_entity.pdbx_description
1 polymer ?
#
loop_
_entity_poly.entity_id
_entity_poly.type
_entity_poly.pdbx_seq_one_letter_code
_entity_poly.pdbx_strand_id
1 'polypeptide(L)'
;MVDISAKPDTERIAIAKGEVQMKKETLDLIRAGQIKKGDVLTIAQIAGITAAKRTSDLIPLCHPLPLTKVDVDLALDDSLPGVLITATAKVTGKTGVEMEALTAVSVAALTIYDMAKAAEKTMHIQNIRLVEKHGGRSGDVVNE
;
A
#
# COMPACT_ATOMS: atom_id res chain seq x y z
N MET A 1 9.37 21.19 4.85
CA MET A 1 9.02 20.71 3.49
C MET A 1 10.03 21.31 2.51
N VAL A 2 10.60 20.47 1.68
CA VAL A 2 11.64 20.89 0.74
C VAL A 2 11.01 21.65 -0.45
N ASP A 3 11.65 22.72 -0.91
CA ASP A 3 11.20 23.45 -2.09
C ASP A 3 11.54 22.64 -3.36
N ILE A 4 10.52 22.32 -4.15
CA ILE A 4 10.65 21.55 -5.40
C ILE A 4 10.29 22.40 -6.63
N SER A 5 10.13 23.72 -6.49
CA SER A 5 9.68 24.59 -7.58
C SER A 5 10.59 24.57 -8.82
N ALA A 6 11.89 24.32 -8.64
CA ALA A 6 12.86 24.27 -9.73
C ALA A 6 12.96 22.89 -10.41
N LYS A 7 12.33 21.87 -9.87
CA LYS A 7 12.37 20.50 -10.46
C LYS A 7 11.40 20.40 -11.62
N PRO A 8 11.77 19.66 -12.69
CA PRO A 8 10.86 19.47 -13.81
C PRO A 8 9.73 18.49 -13.45
N ASP A 9 8.59 18.64 -14.15
CA ASP A 9 7.53 17.65 -14.11
C ASP A 9 7.96 16.44 -14.95
N THR A 10 8.06 15.28 -14.31
CA THR A 10 8.39 14.01 -14.97
C THR A 10 7.41 12.93 -14.53
N GLU A 11 7.21 11.95 -15.38
CA GLU A 11 6.44 10.76 -14.97
C GLU A 11 7.21 9.98 -13.92
N ARG A 12 6.54 9.64 -12.85
CA ARG A 12 7.13 8.90 -11.73
C ARG A 12 6.23 7.76 -11.33
N ILE A 13 6.85 6.62 -11.06
CA ILE A 13 6.15 5.40 -10.65
C ILE A 13 6.86 4.86 -9.42
N ALA A 14 6.09 4.38 -8.45
CA ALA A 14 6.63 3.65 -7.32
C ALA A 14 5.77 2.41 -7.04
N ILE A 15 6.44 1.33 -6.68
CA ILE A 15 5.80 0.07 -6.29
C ILE A 15 6.29 -0.28 -4.90
N ALA A 16 5.34 -0.50 -3.99
CA ALA A 16 5.60 -0.94 -2.62
C ALA A 16 4.90 -2.27 -2.38
N LYS A 17 5.43 -3.05 -1.47
CA LYS A 17 4.84 -4.32 -1.05
C LYS A 17 4.83 -4.43 0.46
N GLY A 18 3.96 -5.28 0.96
CA GLY A 18 3.88 -5.66 2.35
C GLY A 18 3.02 -6.89 2.49
N GLU A 19 2.86 -7.36 3.70
CA GLU A 19 2.08 -8.55 3.95
C GLU A 19 1.48 -8.55 5.35
N VAL A 20 0.40 -9.32 5.51
CA VAL A 20 -0.21 -9.58 6.81
C VAL A 20 -0.18 -11.08 7.02
N GLN A 21 0.67 -11.53 7.93
CA GLN A 21 0.76 -12.94 8.32
C GLN A 21 -0.30 -13.25 9.36
N MET A 22 -0.93 -14.41 9.21
CA MET A 22 -2.02 -14.84 10.09
C MET A 22 -2.04 -16.37 10.21
N LYS A 23 -2.88 -16.89 11.07
CA LYS A 23 -3.13 -18.31 11.14
C LYS A 23 -3.92 -18.76 9.91
N LYS A 24 -3.72 -20.04 9.52
CA LYS A 24 -4.44 -20.61 8.39
C LYS A 24 -5.95 -20.50 8.56
N GLU A 25 -6.46 -20.70 9.77
CA GLU A 25 -7.89 -20.62 10.08
C GLU A 25 -8.46 -19.24 9.75
N THR A 26 -7.71 -18.18 10.06
CA THR A 26 -8.11 -16.81 9.74
C THR A 26 -8.10 -16.56 8.24
N LEU A 27 -7.07 -17.04 7.55
CA LEU A 27 -6.99 -16.96 6.10
C LEU A 27 -8.16 -17.69 5.43
N ASP A 28 -8.54 -18.86 5.94
CA ASP A 28 -9.67 -19.60 5.43
C ASP A 28 -11.00 -18.86 5.60
N LEU A 29 -11.18 -18.14 6.71
CA LEU A 29 -12.37 -17.29 6.92
C LEU A 29 -12.42 -16.16 5.90
N ILE A 30 -11.29 -15.51 5.63
CA ILE A 30 -11.21 -14.45 4.62
C ILE A 30 -11.55 -15.02 3.24
N ARG A 31 -10.95 -16.14 2.87
CA ARG A 31 -11.19 -16.80 1.58
C ARG A 31 -12.65 -17.18 1.38
N ALA A 32 -13.29 -17.67 2.44
CA ALA A 32 -14.69 -18.09 2.39
C ALA A 32 -15.69 -16.93 2.49
N GLY A 33 -15.21 -15.69 2.67
CA GLY A 33 -16.07 -14.53 2.81
C GLY A 33 -16.87 -14.53 4.12
N GLN A 34 -16.33 -15.13 5.18
CA GLN A 34 -17.02 -15.31 6.47
C GLN A 34 -16.59 -14.34 7.56
N ILE A 35 -15.84 -13.30 7.21
CA ILE A 35 -15.51 -12.24 8.15
C ILE A 35 -16.72 -11.35 8.36
N LYS A 36 -17.07 -11.11 9.63
CA LYS A 36 -18.31 -10.41 9.99
C LYS A 36 -18.40 -8.99 9.43
N LYS A 37 -17.27 -8.28 9.36
CA LYS A 37 -17.23 -6.89 8.84
C LYS A 37 -17.39 -6.79 7.33
N GLY A 38 -17.30 -7.89 6.59
CA GLY A 38 -17.53 -7.91 5.16
C GLY A 38 -16.36 -8.45 4.34
N ASP A 39 -16.27 -8.00 3.09
CA ASP A 39 -15.25 -8.41 2.13
C ASP A 39 -13.90 -7.73 2.45
N VAL A 40 -13.01 -8.48 3.08
CA VAL A 40 -11.73 -7.95 3.57
C VAL A 40 -10.87 -7.40 2.43
N LEU A 41 -10.71 -8.15 1.35
CA LEU A 41 -9.82 -7.74 0.26
C LEU A 41 -10.33 -6.51 -0.46
N THR A 42 -11.62 -6.45 -0.74
CA THR A 42 -12.22 -5.28 -1.41
C THR A 42 -12.12 -4.02 -0.57
N ILE A 43 -12.44 -4.12 0.72
CA ILE A 43 -12.40 -2.97 1.62
C ILE A 43 -10.96 -2.51 1.82
N ALA A 44 -10.01 -3.43 1.99
CA ALA A 44 -8.59 -3.09 2.11
C ALA A 44 -8.05 -2.41 0.85
N GLN A 45 -8.46 -2.87 -0.33
CA GLN A 45 -8.10 -2.25 -1.60
C GLN A 45 -8.55 -0.80 -1.66
N ILE A 46 -9.82 -0.55 -1.36
CA ILE A 46 -10.39 0.81 -1.37
C ILE A 46 -9.70 1.68 -0.34
N ALA A 47 -9.46 1.16 0.86
CA ALA A 47 -8.76 1.89 1.91
C ALA A 47 -7.34 2.29 1.51
N GLY A 48 -6.61 1.39 0.85
CA GLY A 48 -5.27 1.68 0.35
C GLY A 48 -5.25 2.76 -0.73
N ILE A 49 -6.18 2.70 -1.67
CA ILE A 49 -6.34 3.72 -2.71
C ILE A 49 -6.64 5.08 -2.08
N THR A 50 -7.59 5.12 -1.15
CA THR A 50 -7.96 6.35 -0.44
C THR A 50 -6.77 6.92 0.33
N ALA A 51 -6.01 6.07 1.01
CA ALA A 51 -4.84 6.48 1.79
C ALA A 51 -3.75 7.08 0.90
N ALA A 52 -3.49 6.49 -0.26
CA ALA A 52 -2.53 7.06 -1.23
C ALA A 52 -2.89 8.50 -1.58
N LYS A 53 -4.17 8.78 -1.80
CA LYS A 53 -4.67 10.12 -2.13
C LYS A 53 -4.57 11.11 -0.96
N ARG A 54 -4.39 10.61 0.25
CA ARG A 54 -4.33 11.42 1.48
C ARG A 54 -2.97 11.38 2.15
N THR A 55 -1.94 10.94 1.45
CA THR A 55 -0.60 10.78 2.02
C THR A 55 -0.08 12.08 2.63
N SER A 56 -0.26 13.22 1.95
CA SER A 56 0.20 14.51 2.46
C SER A 56 -0.53 14.97 3.73
N ASP A 57 -1.74 14.46 3.98
CA ASP A 57 -2.46 14.72 5.23
C ASP A 57 -1.90 13.93 6.41
N LEU A 58 -1.23 12.82 6.13
CA LEU A 58 -0.71 11.89 7.14
C LEU A 58 0.78 12.07 7.40
N ILE A 59 1.55 12.37 6.36
CA ILE A 59 3.00 12.52 6.41
C ILE A 59 3.33 14.01 6.33
N PRO A 60 3.74 14.63 7.45
CA PRO A 60 3.73 16.10 7.57
C PRO A 60 4.53 16.87 6.52
N LEU A 61 5.65 16.33 6.06
CA LEU A 61 6.53 17.04 5.15
C LEU A 61 6.43 16.57 3.70
N CYS A 62 5.42 15.73 3.40
CA CYS A 62 5.13 15.30 2.04
C CYS A 62 4.34 16.35 1.28
N HIS A 63 4.67 16.50 -0.01
CA HIS A 63 3.94 17.38 -0.93
C HIS A 63 2.63 16.70 -1.35
N PRO A 64 1.53 17.44 -1.50
CA PRO A 64 0.32 16.90 -2.11
C PRO A 64 0.57 16.67 -3.61
N LEU A 65 0.19 15.51 -4.11
CA LEU A 65 0.45 15.12 -5.50
C LEU A 65 -0.85 14.75 -6.23
N PRO A 66 -1.03 15.20 -7.49
CA PRO A 66 -2.18 14.82 -8.30
C PRO A 66 -1.93 13.45 -8.95
N LEU A 67 -2.18 12.39 -8.20
CA LEU A 67 -1.94 11.04 -8.67
C LEU A 67 -2.75 10.72 -9.92
N THR A 68 -2.10 10.13 -10.92
CA THR A 68 -2.76 9.70 -12.16
C THR A 68 -3.22 8.25 -12.09
N LYS A 69 -2.62 7.45 -11.22
CA LYS A 69 -3.00 6.04 -11.04
C LYS A 69 -2.60 5.57 -9.65
N VAL A 70 -3.48 4.80 -9.04
CA VAL A 70 -3.18 4.01 -7.83
C VAL A 70 -3.82 2.65 -7.99
N ASP A 71 -3.00 1.59 -7.97
CA ASP A 71 -3.47 0.21 -7.92
C ASP A 71 -3.06 -0.40 -6.59
N VAL A 72 -3.97 -1.10 -5.96
CA VAL A 72 -3.69 -1.89 -4.76
C VAL A 72 -4.18 -3.31 -5.03
N ASP A 73 -3.24 -4.23 -5.13
CA ASP A 73 -3.51 -5.63 -5.40
C ASP A 73 -3.28 -6.45 -4.14
N LEU A 74 -4.24 -7.31 -3.81
CA LEU A 74 -4.15 -8.19 -2.66
C LEU A 74 -4.32 -9.63 -3.11
N ALA A 75 -3.47 -10.51 -2.62
CA ALA A 75 -3.48 -11.92 -2.95
C ALA A 75 -3.40 -12.77 -1.68
N LEU A 76 -4.23 -13.79 -1.59
CA LEU A 76 -4.15 -14.78 -0.53
C LEU A 76 -2.96 -15.70 -0.80
N ASP A 77 -2.18 -15.99 0.23
CA ASP A 77 -1.00 -16.85 0.13
C ASP A 77 -1.04 -17.90 1.23
N ASP A 78 -1.14 -19.17 0.82
CA ASP A 78 -1.24 -20.28 1.77
C ASP A 78 0.09 -20.62 2.45
N SER A 79 1.21 -20.27 1.85
CA SER A 79 2.52 -20.59 2.40
C SER A 79 3.00 -19.62 3.46
N LEU A 80 2.54 -18.37 3.39
CA LEU A 80 2.86 -17.35 4.41
C LEU A 80 2.37 -17.80 5.80
N PRO A 81 1.15 -18.26 6.11
CA PRO A 81 -0.14 -17.94 5.48
C PRO A 81 -0.56 -16.49 5.74
N GLY A 82 -1.27 -15.92 4.81
CA GLY A 82 -1.72 -14.54 4.95
C GLY A 82 -2.07 -13.86 3.63
N VAL A 83 -1.98 -12.53 3.64
CA VAL A 83 -2.32 -11.70 2.50
C VAL A 83 -1.08 -10.94 2.04
N LEU A 84 -0.77 -11.05 0.74
CA LEU A 84 0.27 -10.27 0.10
C LEU A 84 -0.35 -9.01 -0.50
N ILE A 85 0.32 -7.87 -0.31
CA ILE A 85 -0.17 -6.57 -0.77
C ILE A 85 0.88 -5.95 -1.68
N THR A 86 0.43 -5.45 -2.84
CA THR A 86 1.28 -4.69 -3.77
C THR A 86 0.55 -3.42 -4.16
N ALA A 87 1.18 -2.27 -4.00
CA ALA A 87 0.62 -1.00 -4.41
C ALA A 87 1.52 -0.33 -5.45
N THR A 88 0.89 0.20 -6.50
CA THR A 88 1.56 0.98 -7.54
C THR A 88 0.94 2.36 -7.57
N ALA A 89 1.77 3.39 -7.51
CA ALA A 89 1.33 4.78 -7.64
C ALA A 89 2.07 5.46 -8.79
N LYS A 90 1.35 6.31 -9.53
CA LYS A 90 1.91 7.10 -10.63
C LYS A 90 1.52 8.56 -10.48
N VAL A 91 2.44 9.43 -10.90
CA VAL A 91 2.21 10.87 -10.98
C VAL A 91 3.10 11.45 -12.10
N THR A 92 2.63 12.52 -12.70
CA THR A 92 3.51 13.43 -13.46
C THR A 92 3.69 14.66 -12.58
N GLY A 93 4.88 14.84 -12.03
CA GLY A 93 5.11 15.87 -11.03
C GLY A 93 6.58 16.08 -10.70
N LYS A 94 6.82 16.90 -9.69
CA LYS A 94 8.14 17.40 -9.32
C LYS A 94 8.85 16.56 -8.25
N THR A 95 8.17 15.61 -7.65
CA THR A 95 8.73 14.71 -6.64
C THR A 95 8.19 13.30 -6.81
N GLY A 96 8.86 12.32 -6.20
CA GLY A 96 8.48 10.91 -6.31
C GLY A 96 7.22 10.55 -5.56
N VAL A 97 6.71 9.36 -5.81
CA VAL A 97 5.45 8.83 -5.25
C VAL A 97 5.68 7.63 -4.32
N GLU A 98 6.89 7.50 -3.79
CA GLU A 98 7.23 6.40 -2.89
C GLU A 98 6.33 6.38 -1.66
N MET A 99 6.08 7.54 -1.07
CA MET A 99 5.27 7.64 0.15
C MET A 99 3.82 7.26 -0.10
N GLU A 100 3.27 7.61 -1.27
CA GLU A 100 1.92 7.25 -1.67
C GLU A 100 1.76 5.74 -1.80
N ALA A 101 2.73 5.07 -2.42
CA ALA A 101 2.73 3.61 -2.54
C ALA A 101 2.89 2.93 -1.18
N LEU A 102 3.82 3.41 -0.35
CA LEU A 102 4.05 2.86 1.00
C LEU A 102 2.84 3.08 1.91
N THR A 103 2.21 4.25 1.84
CA THR A 103 1.02 4.56 2.63
C THR A 103 -0.15 3.66 2.20
N ALA A 104 -0.32 3.43 0.90
CA ALA A 104 -1.36 2.54 0.39
C ALA A 104 -1.21 1.12 0.97
N VAL A 105 -0.01 0.55 0.92
CA VAL A 105 0.26 -0.78 1.48
C VAL A 105 0.00 -0.80 2.99
N SER A 106 0.47 0.21 3.70
CA SER A 106 0.35 0.28 5.16
C SER A 106 -1.10 0.33 5.62
N VAL A 107 -1.92 1.16 4.97
CA VAL A 107 -3.33 1.31 5.33
C VAL A 107 -4.16 0.10 4.88
N ALA A 108 -3.84 -0.50 3.73
CA ALA A 108 -4.46 -1.76 3.33
C ALA A 108 -4.19 -2.85 4.39
N ALA A 109 -2.95 -2.96 4.88
CA ALA A 109 -2.59 -3.91 5.93
C ALA A 109 -3.32 -3.64 7.25
N LEU A 110 -3.39 -2.37 7.67
CA LEU A 110 -4.15 -1.99 8.86
C LEU A 110 -5.63 -2.32 8.73
N THR A 111 -6.19 -2.17 7.54
CA THR A 111 -7.59 -2.47 7.27
C THR A 111 -7.86 -3.98 7.38
N ILE A 112 -6.95 -4.81 6.82
CA ILE A 112 -7.04 -6.26 6.99
C ILE A 112 -7.04 -6.62 8.47
N TYR A 113 -6.09 -6.05 9.23
CA TYR A 113 -6.00 -6.31 10.67
C TYR A 113 -7.29 -5.90 11.39
N ASP A 114 -7.78 -4.69 11.15
CA ASP A 114 -9.01 -4.20 11.81
C ASP A 114 -10.21 -5.09 11.50
N MET A 115 -10.35 -5.52 10.23
CA MET A 115 -11.50 -6.32 9.83
C MET A 115 -11.47 -7.74 10.37
N ALA A 116 -10.29 -8.33 10.51
CA ALA A 116 -10.13 -9.74 10.92
C ALA A 116 -9.77 -9.90 12.40
N LYS A 117 -9.49 -8.83 13.15
CA LYS A 117 -8.99 -8.92 14.53
C LYS A 117 -9.95 -9.63 15.51
N ALA A 118 -11.24 -9.67 15.21
CA ALA A 118 -12.19 -10.42 16.04
C ALA A 118 -11.92 -11.93 15.95
N ALA A 119 -11.39 -12.42 14.83
CA ALA A 119 -11.01 -13.82 14.66
C ALA A 119 -9.61 -14.11 15.19
N GLU A 120 -8.68 -13.15 15.03
CA GLU A 120 -7.29 -13.34 15.46
C GLU A 120 -6.63 -11.99 15.74
N LYS A 121 -6.07 -11.81 16.94
CA LYS A 121 -5.33 -10.59 17.30
C LYS A 121 -3.82 -10.69 17.09
N THR A 122 -3.33 -11.89 16.78
CA THR A 122 -1.88 -12.15 16.67
C THR A 122 -1.32 -11.96 15.25
N MET A 123 -2.11 -11.41 14.34
CA MET A 123 -1.63 -11.13 12.98
C MET A 123 -0.45 -10.16 12.99
N HIS A 124 0.50 -10.40 12.11
CA HIS A 124 1.67 -9.54 11.94
C HIS A 124 1.57 -8.76 10.64
N ILE A 125 1.63 -7.44 10.74
CA ILE A 125 1.85 -6.55 9.59
C ILE A 125 3.36 -6.46 9.45
N GLN A 126 3.89 -6.88 8.31
CA GLN A 126 5.33 -7.01 8.16
C GLN A 126 5.79 -6.79 6.72
N ASN A 127 7.10 -6.64 6.54
CA ASN A 127 7.75 -6.53 5.23
C ASN A 127 7.25 -5.37 4.36
N ILE A 128 6.84 -4.26 4.97
CA ILE A 128 6.47 -3.07 4.21
C ILE A 128 7.74 -2.42 3.69
N ARG A 129 7.86 -2.30 2.36
CA ARG A 129 9.09 -1.79 1.73
C ARG A 129 8.81 -1.27 0.33
N LEU A 130 9.69 -0.39 -0.13
CA LEU A 130 9.73 0.05 -1.51
C LEU A 130 10.42 -1.04 -2.36
N VAL A 131 9.75 -1.46 -3.43
CA VAL A 131 10.25 -2.50 -4.33
C VAL A 131 10.89 -1.88 -5.57
N GLU A 132 10.21 -0.90 -6.17
CA GLU A 132 10.69 -0.23 -7.38
C GLU A 132 10.29 1.23 -7.37
N LYS A 133 11.12 2.07 -7.98
CA LYS A 133 10.73 3.42 -8.36
C LYS A 133 11.36 3.75 -9.70
N HIS A 134 10.64 4.48 -10.52
CA HIS A 134 11.07 4.90 -11.85
C HIS A 134 10.82 6.38 -12.05
N GLY A 135 11.72 7.02 -12.79
CA GLY A 135 11.65 8.45 -13.11
C GLY A 135 12.31 9.34 -12.07
N GLY A 136 12.40 10.62 -12.39
CA GLY A 136 13.03 11.62 -11.54
C GLY A 136 14.55 11.66 -11.65
N ARG A 137 15.14 12.52 -10.80
CA ARG A 137 16.60 12.79 -10.83
C ARG A 137 17.42 11.55 -10.43
N SER A 138 16.93 10.74 -9.52
CA SER A 138 17.62 9.53 -9.06
C SER A 138 17.54 8.38 -10.05
N GLY A 139 16.76 8.50 -11.13
CA GLY A 139 16.56 7.46 -12.11
C GLY A 139 15.79 6.27 -11.54
N ASP A 140 16.00 5.11 -12.15
CA ASP A 140 15.27 3.90 -11.77
C ASP A 140 15.99 3.19 -10.63
N VAL A 141 15.19 2.71 -9.67
CA VAL A 141 15.66 1.89 -8.55
C VAL A 141 14.80 0.63 -8.51
N VAL A 142 15.45 -0.52 -8.52
CA VAL A 142 14.79 -1.82 -8.42
C VAL A 142 15.43 -2.58 -7.27
N ASN A 143 14.68 -2.74 -6.16
CA ASN A 143 15.17 -3.39 -4.93
C ASN A 143 14.85 -4.89 -4.88
N GLU A 144 13.93 -5.33 -5.71
CA GLU A 144 13.54 -6.76 -5.79
C GLU A 144 13.35 -7.21 -7.23
#